data_9d6395c71f37ba100d93ae5110fbc5e8
#
_entry.id   9d6395c71f37ba100d93ae5110fbc5e8
#
_cell.length_a   1.000
_cell.length_b   1.000
_cell.length_c   1.000
_cell.angle_alpha   90.00
_cell.angle_beta   90.00
_cell.angle_gamma   90.00
#
_symmetry.space_group_name_H-M   'P 1'
#
loop_
_entity.id
_entity.type
_entity.pdbx_description
1 polymer ?
#
loop_
_entity_poly.entity_id
_entity_poly.type
_entity_poly.pdbx_seq_one_letter_code
_entity_poly.pdbx_strand_id
1 'polypeptide(L)'
;MVPEPSAEGWDAPARAWLDECDAIARREHYRQAVPIRDLFETDLDHMLPLPGTPFDACDWRSVKTDRTGTALIDGNRYLAGPRWRSMLIRAGVRALDIEMRGPDGEYIVTLERVWGHEPRTVMEPTTLLAIIARKPRMWGESPIRGDFPENVRDLLDRMDGRARADLVDDIRHVSSTSGFAAAAKAVSAIIDAGRRLDRASIDQTARRIRQGGEDTAPGPDLSRYNTYMEERDDD
;
A
#
# COMPACT_ATOMS: atom_id res chain seq x y z
N MET A 1 22.61 24.86 -15.07
CA MET A 1 22.42 23.74 -14.10
C MET A 1 21.03 23.89 -13.54
N VAL A 2 20.10 22.99 -13.89
CA VAL A 2 18.74 22.99 -13.33
C VAL A 2 18.85 22.33 -11.94
N PRO A 3 18.42 23.00 -10.85
CA PRO A 3 18.45 22.39 -9.52
C PRO A 3 17.58 21.12 -9.51
N GLU A 4 18.10 20.06 -8.92
CA GLU A 4 17.30 18.83 -8.73
C GLU A 4 16.08 19.16 -7.87
N PRO A 5 14.87 18.69 -8.28
CA PRO A 5 13.69 18.92 -7.49
C PRO A 5 13.79 18.18 -6.15
N SER A 6 13.81 18.93 -5.05
CA SER A 6 13.78 18.40 -3.68
C SER A 6 12.34 18.09 -3.30
N ALA A 7 11.79 16.97 -3.78
CA ALA A 7 10.44 16.58 -3.45
C ALA A 7 10.40 15.11 -3.03
N GLU A 8 9.61 14.80 -2.01
CA GLU A 8 9.26 13.42 -1.66
C GLU A 8 8.30 12.86 -2.72
N GLY A 9 8.85 12.16 -3.71
CA GLY A 9 8.10 11.53 -4.81
C GLY A 9 7.97 12.40 -6.07
N TRP A 10 7.45 11.80 -7.14
CA TRP A 10 7.34 12.42 -8.47
C TRP A 10 6.04 13.19 -8.71
N ASP A 11 5.01 13.01 -7.86
CA ASP A 11 3.70 13.61 -8.08
C ASP A 11 3.68 15.14 -7.95
N ALA A 12 4.39 15.68 -6.95
CA ALA A 12 4.45 17.11 -6.74
C ALA A 12 5.23 17.84 -7.86
N PRO A 13 6.45 17.40 -8.28
CA PRO A 13 7.14 17.95 -9.43
C PRO A 13 6.34 17.82 -10.72
N ALA A 14 5.68 16.70 -10.97
CA ALA A 14 4.89 16.48 -12.18
C ALA A 14 3.72 17.49 -12.28
N ARG A 15 3.01 17.73 -11.19
CA ARG A 15 1.95 18.76 -11.14
C ARG A 15 2.50 20.16 -11.39
N ALA A 16 3.60 20.51 -10.72
CA ALA A 16 4.22 21.82 -10.91
C ALA A 16 4.64 22.06 -12.38
N TRP A 17 5.16 21.04 -13.06
CA TRP A 17 5.50 21.13 -14.48
C TRP A 17 4.26 21.24 -15.38
N LEU A 18 3.18 20.55 -15.06
CA LEU A 18 1.90 20.69 -15.78
C LEU A 18 1.34 22.12 -15.61
N ASP A 19 1.37 22.66 -14.40
CA ASP A 19 0.93 24.03 -14.13
C ASP A 19 1.78 25.07 -14.89
N GLU A 20 3.10 24.83 -15.00
CA GLU A 20 3.99 25.66 -15.81
C GLU A 20 3.67 25.56 -17.31
N CYS A 21 3.43 24.35 -17.82
CA CYS A 21 2.98 24.15 -19.20
C CYS A 21 1.68 24.90 -19.49
N ASP A 22 0.71 24.85 -18.57
CA ASP A 22 -0.55 25.59 -18.68
C ASP A 22 -0.33 27.10 -18.65
N ALA A 23 0.62 27.58 -17.83
CA ALA A 23 1.00 29.00 -17.82
C ALA A 23 1.65 29.43 -19.14
N ILE A 24 2.48 28.60 -19.73
CA ILE A 24 3.09 28.84 -21.04
C ILE A 24 2.02 28.87 -22.13
N ALA A 25 1.05 27.96 -22.11
CA ALA A 25 -0.02 27.90 -23.08
C ALA A 25 -0.94 29.15 -23.10
N ARG A 26 -0.98 29.91 -22.00
CA ARG A 26 -1.70 31.20 -21.92
C ARG A 26 -0.94 32.36 -22.54
N ARG A 27 0.36 32.20 -22.83
CA ARG A 27 1.19 33.26 -23.46
C ARG A 27 0.83 33.39 -24.94
N GLU A 28 1.01 34.61 -25.45
CA GLU A 28 0.88 34.85 -26.89
C GLU A 28 1.95 34.11 -27.68
N HIS A 29 1.53 33.54 -28.80
CA HIS A 29 2.43 32.93 -29.75
C HIS A 29 3.26 34.00 -30.44
N TYR A 30 4.58 33.85 -30.49
CA TYR A 30 5.53 34.84 -30.90
C TYR A 30 5.36 35.42 -32.34
N ARG A 31 4.61 34.71 -33.19
CA ARG A 31 4.32 35.16 -34.56
C ARG A 31 2.89 35.62 -34.79
N GLN A 32 1.95 35.08 -34.06
CA GLN A 32 0.51 35.23 -34.36
C GLN A 32 -0.20 36.17 -33.39
N ALA A 33 0.47 36.59 -32.31
CA ALA A 33 -0.10 37.47 -31.28
C ALA A 33 -1.47 36.98 -30.75
N VAL A 34 -1.64 35.64 -30.69
CA VAL A 34 -2.81 34.96 -30.17
C VAL A 34 -2.30 33.97 -29.10
N PRO A 35 -3.03 33.76 -28.01
CA PRO A 35 -2.65 32.76 -27.03
C PRO A 35 -2.40 31.38 -27.64
N ILE A 36 -1.34 30.72 -27.24
CA ILE A 36 -1.00 29.37 -27.76
C ILE A 36 -2.17 28.40 -27.56
N ARG A 37 -2.89 28.52 -26.46
CA ARG A 37 -4.05 27.73 -26.15
C ARG A 37 -5.16 27.85 -27.20
N ASP A 38 -5.44 29.06 -27.66
CA ASP A 38 -6.51 29.32 -28.65
C ASP A 38 -6.13 28.74 -30.02
N LEU A 39 -4.83 28.78 -30.36
CA LEU A 39 -4.32 28.10 -31.56
C LEU A 39 -4.44 26.58 -31.45
N PHE A 40 -4.16 26.01 -30.27
CA PHE A 40 -4.30 24.60 -30.02
C PHE A 40 -5.74 24.11 -30.13
N GLU A 41 -6.73 24.91 -29.68
CA GLU A 41 -8.15 24.59 -29.85
C GLU A 41 -8.53 24.47 -31.32
N THR A 42 -7.95 25.31 -32.17
CA THR A 42 -8.14 25.20 -33.64
C THR A 42 -7.50 23.95 -34.21
N ASP A 43 -6.34 23.54 -33.69
CA ASP A 43 -5.64 22.34 -34.15
C ASP A 43 -6.38 21.06 -33.71
N LEU A 44 -7.07 21.09 -32.55
CA LEU A 44 -7.85 19.94 -32.04
C LEU A 44 -8.91 19.47 -33.03
N ASP A 45 -9.54 20.37 -33.77
CA ASP A 45 -10.55 20.01 -34.78
C ASP A 45 -9.98 19.17 -35.94
N HIS A 46 -8.66 19.20 -36.12
CA HIS A 46 -7.93 18.49 -37.17
C HIS A 46 -7.16 17.28 -36.62
N MET A 47 -7.13 17.09 -35.31
CA MET A 47 -6.45 15.96 -34.66
C MET A 47 -7.31 14.71 -34.65
N LEU A 48 -6.69 13.56 -34.67
CA LEU A 48 -7.40 12.31 -34.43
C LEU A 48 -7.80 12.21 -32.97
N PRO A 49 -8.99 11.63 -32.67
CA PRO A 49 -9.40 11.42 -31.29
C PRO A 49 -8.39 10.52 -30.57
N LEU A 50 -8.12 10.84 -29.30
CA LEU A 50 -7.29 10.00 -28.46
C LEU A 50 -7.94 8.61 -28.27
N PRO A 51 -7.13 7.53 -28.21
CA PRO A 51 -7.64 6.21 -27.86
C PRO A 51 -8.40 6.26 -26.51
N GLY A 52 -9.52 5.54 -26.43
CA GLY A 52 -10.31 5.47 -25.18
C GLY A 52 -9.59 4.81 -24.00
N THR A 53 -8.54 4.03 -24.29
CA THR A 53 -7.68 3.43 -23.28
C THR A 53 -6.31 4.12 -23.31
N PRO A 54 -5.84 4.67 -22.18
CA PRO A 54 -4.50 5.24 -22.09
C PRO A 54 -3.42 4.24 -22.47
N PHE A 55 -2.34 4.71 -23.08
CA PHE A 55 -1.18 3.89 -23.35
C PHE A 55 -0.54 3.44 -22.02
N ASP A 56 -0.41 2.12 -21.84
CA ASP A 56 0.31 1.53 -20.69
C ASP A 56 1.79 1.39 -21.06
N ALA A 57 2.61 2.30 -20.53
CA ALA A 57 4.07 2.28 -20.69
C ALA A 57 4.68 1.16 -19.82
N CYS A 58 4.41 -0.08 -20.18
CA CYS A 58 4.79 -1.27 -19.44
C CYS A 58 5.68 -2.19 -20.30
N ASP A 59 6.85 -2.53 -19.77
CA ASP A 59 7.74 -3.52 -20.36
C ASP A 59 7.50 -4.90 -19.72
N TRP A 60 6.84 -5.78 -20.45
CA TRP A 60 6.52 -7.12 -19.98
C TRP A 60 7.67 -8.09 -20.22
N ARG A 61 8.23 -8.63 -19.14
CA ARG A 61 9.34 -9.57 -19.13
C ARG A 61 8.92 -10.92 -18.52
N SER A 62 9.48 -12.02 -19.04
CA SER A 62 9.40 -13.32 -18.35
C SER A 62 10.56 -13.44 -17.39
N VAL A 63 10.28 -13.65 -16.12
CA VAL A 63 11.30 -13.76 -15.07
C VAL A 63 11.11 -15.05 -14.28
N LYS A 64 12.22 -15.70 -13.93
CA LYS A 64 12.20 -16.89 -13.09
C LYS A 64 12.37 -16.51 -11.64
N THR A 65 11.46 -16.96 -10.80
CA THR A 65 11.58 -16.81 -9.35
C THR A 65 12.53 -17.85 -8.76
N ASP A 66 13.15 -17.51 -7.64
CA ASP A 66 13.97 -18.40 -6.86
C ASP A 66 13.14 -19.38 -5.98
N ARG A 67 13.81 -20.13 -5.08
CA ARG A 67 13.18 -21.09 -4.16
C ARG A 67 12.28 -20.43 -3.11
N THR A 68 12.38 -19.13 -2.93
CA THR A 68 11.53 -18.34 -2.01
C THR A 68 10.34 -17.71 -2.70
N GLY A 69 10.31 -17.73 -4.03
CA GLY A 69 9.31 -17.04 -4.85
C GLY A 69 9.67 -15.58 -5.11
N THR A 70 10.99 -15.26 -5.10
CA THR A 70 11.51 -13.91 -5.35
C THR A 70 12.04 -13.84 -6.78
N ALA A 71 11.66 -12.79 -7.50
CA ALA A 71 12.18 -12.45 -8.82
C ALA A 71 13.29 -11.40 -8.72
N LEU A 72 14.34 -11.52 -9.55
CA LEU A 72 15.38 -10.51 -9.70
C LEU A 72 15.04 -9.66 -10.94
N ILE A 73 14.84 -8.36 -10.73
CA ILE A 73 14.49 -7.41 -11.81
C ILE A 73 15.34 -6.15 -11.61
N ASP A 74 16.09 -5.76 -12.62
CA ASP A 74 16.95 -4.56 -12.62
C ASP A 74 17.85 -4.45 -11.36
N GLY A 75 18.42 -5.60 -10.91
CA GLY A 75 19.30 -5.67 -9.74
C GLY A 75 18.58 -5.73 -8.40
N ASN A 76 17.29 -5.52 -8.33
CA ASN A 76 16.48 -5.57 -7.13
C ASN A 76 15.66 -6.87 -7.04
N ARG A 77 15.32 -7.28 -5.82
CA ARG A 77 14.58 -8.49 -5.53
C ARG A 77 13.12 -8.15 -5.19
N TYR A 78 12.18 -8.81 -5.85
CA TYR A 78 10.75 -8.60 -5.70
C TYR A 78 10.06 -9.90 -5.33
N LEU A 79 9.39 -9.94 -4.17
CA LEU A 79 8.76 -11.15 -3.64
C LEU A 79 7.37 -11.33 -4.25
N ALA A 80 7.23 -12.32 -5.15
CA ALA A 80 5.93 -12.77 -5.64
C ALA A 80 5.20 -13.67 -4.62
N GLY A 81 5.92 -14.30 -3.72
CA GLY A 81 5.40 -15.18 -2.69
C GLY A 81 5.74 -16.66 -2.88
N PRO A 82 5.66 -17.46 -1.80
CA PRO A 82 6.11 -18.86 -1.79
C PRO A 82 5.34 -19.79 -2.74
N ARG A 83 4.12 -19.42 -3.12
CA ARG A 83 3.32 -20.16 -4.12
C ARG A 83 4.04 -20.20 -5.47
N TRP A 84 4.78 -19.15 -5.80
CA TRP A 84 5.42 -18.91 -7.09
C TRP A 84 6.90 -19.30 -7.11
N ARG A 85 7.34 -20.11 -6.16
CA ARG A 85 8.73 -20.56 -6.04
C ARG A 85 9.19 -21.36 -7.27
N SER A 86 10.36 -21.02 -7.78
CA SER A 86 11.02 -21.71 -8.92
C SER A 86 10.15 -21.77 -10.19
N MET A 87 9.22 -20.84 -10.33
CA MET A 87 8.32 -20.74 -11.49
C MET A 87 8.75 -19.61 -12.42
N LEU A 88 8.38 -19.72 -13.67
CA LEU A 88 8.45 -18.64 -14.65
C LEU A 88 7.17 -17.82 -14.51
N ILE A 89 7.31 -16.52 -14.21
CA ILE A 89 6.20 -15.57 -14.07
C ILE A 89 6.40 -14.41 -15.04
N ARG A 90 5.36 -13.61 -15.25
CA ARG A 90 5.46 -12.37 -16.03
C ARG A 90 5.59 -11.18 -15.08
N ALA A 91 6.51 -10.27 -15.40
CA ALA A 91 6.70 -9.01 -14.70
C ALA A 91 6.50 -7.85 -15.69
N GLY A 92 5.51 -7.01 -15.42
CA GLY A 92 5.28 -5.75 -16.13
C GLY A 92 6.02 -4.64 -15.40
N VAL A 93 7.08 -4.14 -16.02
CA VAL A 93 7.96 -3.12 -15.43
C VAL A 93 7.52 -1.75 -15.93
N ARG A 94 6.97 -0.94 -15.03
CA ARG A 94 6.62 0.47 -15.28
C ARG A 94 7.62 1.42 -14.63
N ALA A 95 7.40 2.71 -14.76
CA ALA A 95 8.28 3.71 -14.19
C ALA A 95 8.31 3.66 -12.66
N LEU A 96 7.17 3.46 -12.01
CA LEU A 96 7.04 3.57 -10.55
C LEU A 96 6.69 2.24 -9.87
N ASP A 97 6.25 1.24 -10.63
CA ASP A 97 5.80 -0.04 -10.09
C ASP A 97 6.22 -1.23 -10.95
N ILE A 98 6.12 -2.40 -10.35
CA ILE A 98 6.31 -3.70 -11.00
C ILE A 98 5.09 -4.55 -10.68
N GLU A 99 4.32 -4.86 -11.72
CA GLU A 99 3.19 -5.76 -11.65
C GLU A 99 3.64 -7.19 -11.96
N MET A 100 3.35 -8.13 -11.08
CA MET A 100 3.66 -9.53 -11.30
C MET A 100 2.40 -10.32 -11.62
N ARG A 101 2.51 -11.22 -12.61
CA ARG A 101 1.44 -12.14 -13.02
C ARG A 101 1.98 -13.55 -13.14
N GLY A 102 1.14 -14.54 -12.83
CA GLY A 102 1.42 -15.95 -13.04
C GLY A 102 1.53 -16.32 -14.51
N PRO A 103 1.92 -17.56 -14.82
CA PRO A 103 2.04 -18.06 -16.20
C PRO A 103 0.74 -17.89 -17.00
N ASP A 104 -0.39 -18.09 -16.36
CA ASP A 104 -1.73 -18.02 -16.97
C ASP A 104 -2.32 -16.59 -16.96
N GLY A 105 -1.52 -15.57 -16.59
CA GLY A 105 -1.97 -14.19 -16.51
C GLY A 105 -2.66 -13.83 -15.19
N GLU A 106 -2.76 -14.77 -14.23
CA GLU A 106 -3.30 -14.52 -12.89
C GLU A 106 -2.50 -13.39 -12.20
N TYR A 107 -3.21 -12.38 -11.69
CA TYR A 107 -2.59 -11.30 -10.91
C TYR A 107 -1.98 -11.84 -9.62
N ILE A 108 -0.76 -11.44 -9.32
CA ILE A 108 -0.03 -11.81 -8.10
C ILE A 108 0.04 -10.62 -7.15
N VAL A 109 0.77 -9.58 -7.55
CA VAL A 109 1.04 -8.39 -6.73
C VAL A 109 1.58 -7.26 -7.60
N THR A 110 1.34 -6.04 -7.17
CA THR A 110 2.04 -4.84 -7.67
C THR A 110 2.90 -4.29 -6.55
N LEU A 111 4.18 -4.12 -6.81
CA LEU A 111 5.18 -3.64 -5.86
C LEU A 111 5.78 -2.33 -6.36
N GLU A 112 6.16 -1.45 -5.45
CA GLU A 112 6.88 -0.23 -5.79
C GLU A 112 8.22 -0.57 -6.47
N ARG A 113 8.53 0.09 -7.58
CA ARG A 113 9.82 -0.06 -8.24
C ARG A 113 10.89 0.72 -7.50
N VAL A 114 11.95 0.03 -7.10
CA VAL A 114 13.10 0.64 -6.46
C VAL A 114 14.14 1.01 -7.50
N TRP A 115 14.64 2.23 -7.40
CA TRP A 115 15.72 2.79 -8.19
C TRP A 115 16.99 2.90 -7.34
N GLY A 116 18.15 2.85 -7.98
CA GLY A 116 19.43 3.01 -7.31
C GLY A 116 20.38 1.84 -7.52
N HIS A 117 21.60 1.98 -7.01
CA HIS A 117 22.69 1.01 -7.20
C HIS A 117 22.75 -0.06 -6.11
N GLU A 118 22.11 0.17 -4.96
CA GLU A 118 22.10 -0.80 -3.87
C GLU A 118 20.95 -1.81 -4.05
N PRO A 119 21.25 -3.12 -4.11
CA PRO A 119 20.22 -4.15 -4.22
C PRO A 119 19.27 -4.11 -3.03
N ARG A 120 17.99 -3.99 -3.28
CA ARG A 120 16.93 -4.03 -2.26
C ARG A 120 15.98 -5.20 -2.47
N THR A 121 15.35 -5.63 -1.38
CA THR A 121 14.27 -6.59 -1.44
C THR A 121 12.95 -5.87 -1.16
N VAL A 122 12.05 -5.90 -2.14
CA VAL A 122 10.72 -5.30 -2.08
C VAL A 122 9.69 -6.40 -1.92
N MET A 123 8.75 -6.21 -1.01
CA MET A 123 7.73 -7.21 -0.71
C MET A 123 6.47 -6.55 -0.18
N GLU A 124 5.35 -7.19 -0.47
CA GLU A 124 4.07 -6.80 0.10
C GLU A 124 3.95 -7.34 1.54
N PRO A 125 3.68 -6.49 2.54
CA PRO A 125 3.57 -6.92 3.93
C PRO A 125 2.60 -8.08 4.15
N THR A 126 1.45 -8.08 3.47
CA THR A 126 0.43 -9.14 3.59
C THR A 126 0.95 -10.50 3.16
N THR A 127 1.88 -10.57 2.21
CA THR A 127 2.55 -11.80 1.79
C THR A 127 3.41 -12.38 2.91
N LEU A 128 4.16 -11.54 3.63
CA LEU A 128 4.97 -11.95 4.77
C LEU A 128 4.11 -12.38 5.95
N LEU A 129 3.05 -11.64 6.26
CA LEU A 129 2.10 -12.01 7.30
C LEU A 129 1.49 -13.40 7.04
N ALA A 130 1.15 -13.72 5.79
CA ALA A 130 0.67 -15.06 5.42
C ALA A 130 1.70 -16.16 5.67
N ILE A 131 2.99 -15.87 5.49
CA ILE A 131 4.08 -16.80 5.78
C ILE A 131 4.22 -17.02 7.29
N ILE A 132 4.22 -15.92 8.07
CA ILE A 132 4.37 -15.95 9.53
C ILE A 132 3.18 -16.65 10.18
N ALA A 133 1.96 -16.40 9.73
CA ALA A 133 0.76 -17.09 10.22
C ALA A 133 0.88 -18.63 10.09
N ARG A 134 1.50 -19.13 9.01
CA ARG A 134 1.76 -20.56 8.80
C ARG A 134 3.00 -21.08 9.52
N LYS A 135 4.00 -20.23 9.72
CA LYS A 135 5.31 -20.55 10.32
C LYS A 135 5.70 -19.49 11.36
N PRO A 136 5.07 -19.47 12.54
CA PRO A 136 5.25 -18.40 13.54
C PRO A 136 6.68 -18.22 14.03
N ARG A 137 7.53 -19.25 13.89
CA ARG A 137 8.95 -19.18 14.25
C ARG A 137 9.76 -18.22 13.38
N MET A 138 9.24 -17.88 12.16
CA MET A 138 9.91 -16.94 11.27
C MET A 138 9.73 -15.46 11.69
N TRP A 139 8.91 -15.19 12.70
CA TRP A 139 8.67 -13.83 13.17
C TRP A 139 9.94 -13.10 13.58
N GLY A 140 10.81 -13.74 14.38
CA GLY A 140 12.02 -13.11 14.93
C GLY A 140 13.00 -12.57 13.88
N GLU A 141 13.08 -13.25 12.74
CA GLU A 141 14.01 -12.90 11.63
C GLU A 141 13.29 -12.24 10.45
N SER A 142 11.99 -11.97 10.59
CA SER A 142 11.21 -11.40 9.51
C SER A 142 11.48 -9.89 9.34
N PRO A 143 11.76 -9.42 8.13
CA PRO A 143 11.98 -8.00 7.87
C PRO A 143 10.76 -7.12 8.23
N ILE A 144 9.54 -7.63 8.11
CA ILE A 144 8.31 -6.90 8.48
C ILE A 144 8.24 -6.56 9.98
N ARG A 145 9.04 -7.26 10.81
CA ARG A 145 9.06 -6.98 12.26
C ARG A 145 9.44 -5.53 12.54
N GLY A 146 10.32 -4.93 11.74
CA GLY A 146 10.73 -3.54 11.85
C GLY A 146 9.62 -2.52 11.54
N ASP A 147 8.62 -2.92 10.75
CA ASP A 147 7.52 -2.04 10.31
C ASP A 147 6.37 -1.98 11.34
N PHE A 148 6.42 -2.82 12.36
CA PHE A 148 5.42 -2.78 13.45
C PHE A 148 5.80 -1.79 14.55
N PRO A 149 4.80 -1.13 15.19
CA PRO A 149 5.00 -0.37 16.42
C PRO A 149 5.63 -1.21 17.53
N GLU A 150 6.39 -0.57 18.43
CA GLU A 150 7.17 -1.25 19.47
C GLU A 150 6.30 -2.11 20.39
N ASN A 151 5.17 -1.58 20.88
CA ASN A 151 4.24 -2.31 21.74
C ASN A 151 3.65 -3.57 21.05
N VAL A 152 3.42 -3.51 19.74
CA VAL A 152 2.95 -4.67 18.96
C VAL A 152 4.06 -5.71 18.80
N ARG A 153 5.30 -5.27 18.53
CA ARG A 153 6.47 -6.18 18.48
C ARG A 153 6.65 -6.92 19.80
N ASP A 154 6.62 -6.18 20.90
CA ASP A 154 6.78 -6.73 22.25
C ASP A 154 5.68 -7.74 22.60
N LEU A 155 4.45 -7.47 22.17
CA LEU A 155 3.34 -8.42 22.31
C LEU A 155 3.59 -9.68 21.53
N LEU A 156 3.90 -9.57 20.22
CA LEU A 156 4.15 -10.72 19.35
C LEU A 156 5.37 -11.53 19.78
N ASP A 157 6.40 -10.89 20.36
CA ASP A 157 7.59 -11.57 20.87
C ASP A 157 7.28 -12.46 22.10
N ARG A 158 6.37 -12.01 22.96
CA ARG A 158 5.96 -12.73 24.20
C ARG A 158 4.94 -13.84 23.93
N MET A 159 4.21 -13.78 22.81
CA MET A 159 3.19 -14.77 22.48
C MET A 159 3.79 -16.13 22.15
N ASP A 160 3.06 -17.19 22.51
CA ASP A 160 3.35 -18.52 21.97
C ASP A 160 3.09 -18.59 20.45
N GLY A 161 3.59 -19.65 19.81
CA GLY A 161 3.53 -19.77 18.36
C GLY A 161 2.11 -19.79 17.80
N ARG A 162 1.12 -20.37 18.53
CA ARG A 162 -0.26 -20.46 18.08
C ARG A 162 -0.98 -19.10 18.19
N ALA A 163 -0.89 -18.47 19.36
CA ALA A 163 -1.49 -17.16 19.56
C ALA A 163 -0.90 -16.11 18.61
N ARG A 164 0.42 -16.18 18.37
CA ARG A 164 1.08 -15.33 17.37
C ARG A 164 0.55 -15.58 15.97
N ALA A 165 0.37 -16.83 15.55
CA ALA A 165 -0.18 -17.17 14.25
C ALA A 165 -1.58 -16.61 14.05
N ASP A 166 -2.44 -16.76 15.07
CA ASP A 166 -3.82 -16.29 15.02
C ASP A 166 -3.89 -14.75 14.93
N LEU A 167 -3.12 -14.03 15.76
CA LEU A 167 -3.07 -12.57 15.70
C LEU A 167 -2.49 -12.06 14.37
N VAL A 168 -1.43 -12.67 13.88
CA VAL A 168 -0.83 -12.29 12.59
C VAL A 168 -1.79 -12.55 11.43
N ASP A 169 -2.59 -13.62 11.49
CA ASP A 169 -3.63 -13.88 10.48
C ASP A 169 -4.75 -12.83 10.54
N ASP A 170 -5.15 -12.42 11.73
CA ASP A 170 -6.11 -11.32 11.91
C ASP A 170 -5.58 -10.00 11.34
N ILE A 171 -4.32 -9.66 11.63
CA ILE A 171 -3.66 -8.47 11.07
C ILE A 171 -3.60 -8.57 9.55
N ARG A 172 -3.22 -9.72 8.99
CA ARG A 172 -3.18 -9.96 7.55
C ARG A 172 -4.54 -9.74 6.90
N HIS A 173 -5.59 -10.27 7.50
CA HIS A 173 -6.95 -10.12 6.98
C HIS A 173 -7.39 -8.64 6.96
N VAL A 174 -7.16 -7.92 8.03
CA VAL A 174 -7.48 -6.49 8.11
C VAL A 174 -6.59 -5.66 7.17
N SER A 175 -5.32 -6.03 7.01
CA SER A 175 -4.39 -5.36 6.08
C SER A 175 -4.86 -5.45 4.63
N SER A 176 -5.53 -6.54 4.23
CA SER A 176 -6.05 -6.68 2.86
C SER A 176 -7.18 -5.68 2.52
N THR A 177 -7.87 -5.15 3.53
CA THR A 177 -8.99 -4.20 3.34
C THR A 177 -8.62 -2.76 3.70
N SER A 178 -7.83 -2.58 4.75
CA SER A 178 -7.51 -1.25 5.32
C SER A 178 -6.06 -0.81 5.11
N GLY A 179 -5.21 -1.69 4.57
CA GLY A 179 -3.78 -1.49 4.42
C GLY A 179 -2.99 -1.86 5.67
N PHE A 180 -1.73 -2.29 5.48
CA PHE A 180 -0.87 -2.76 6.58
C PHE A 180 -0.61 -1.69 7.65
N ALA A 181 -0.30 -0.46 7.23
CA ALA A 181 0.01 0.63 8.17
C ALA A 181 -1.19 0.96 9.09
N ALA A 182 -2.41 0.96 8.56
CA ALA A 182 -3.62 1.18 9.35
C ALA A 182 -3.89 0.01 10.30
N ALA A 183 -3.71 -1.24 9.85
CA ALA A 183 -3.87 -2.43 10.67
C ALA A 183 -2.86 -2.48 11.83
N ALA A 184 -1.57 -2.20 11.56
CA ALA A 184 -0.52 -2.16 12.58
C ALA A 184 -0.76 -1.07 13.63
N LYS A 185 -1.15 0.15 13.20
CA LYS A 185 -1.54 1.24 14.09
C LYS A 185 -2.79 0.90 14.92
N ALA A 186 -3.77 0.22 14.33
CA ALA A 186 -4.97 -0.20 15.04
C ALA A 186 -4.66 -1.18 16.17
N VAL A 187 -3.79 -2.16 15.92
CA VAL A 187 -3.34 -3.10 16.98
C VAL A 187 -2.64 -2.33 18.08
N SER A 188 -1.74 -1.41 17.74
CA SER A 188 -1.05 -0.55 18.73
C SER A 188 -2.02 0.22 19.62
N ALA A 189 -2.99 0.92 19.01
CA ALA A 189 -3.98 1.71 19.72
C ALA A 189 -4.89 0.86 20.66
N ILE A 190 -5.24 -0.37 20.22
CA ILE A 190 -6.02 -1.32 21.03
C ILE A 190 -5.21 -1.78 22.26
N ILE A 191 -3.90 -2.06 22.09
CA ILE A 191 -2.99 -2.44 23.16
C ILE A 191 -2.89 -1.30 24.18
N ASP A 192 -2.62 -0.07 23.70
CA ASP A 192 -2.45 1.11 24.56
C ASP A 192 -3.73 1.45 25.35
N ALA A 193 -4.89 1.18 24.75
CA ALA A 193 -6.19 1.36 25.40
C ALA A 193 -6.58 0.18 26.34
N GLY A 194 -5.77 -0.87 26.46
CA GLY A 194 -6.06 -2.06 27.26
C GLY A 194 -7.31 -2.81 26.82
N ARG A 195 -7.75 -2.63 25.56
CA ARG A 195 -8.94 -3.28 25.01
C ARG A 195 -8.66 -4.69 24.52
N ARG A 196 -9.72 -5.48 24.37
CA ARG A 196 -9.61 -6.82 23.82
C ARG A 196 -9.14 -6.77 22.36
N LEU A 197 -8.12 -7.58 22.07
CA LEU A 197 -7.54 -7.70 20.75
C LEU A 197 -8.18 -8.88 20.01
N ASP A 198 -9.09 -8.57 19.10
CA ASP A 198 -9.72 -9.52 18.19
C ASP A 198 -9.90 -8.88 16.79
N ARG A 199 -10.17 -9.72 15.80
CA ARG A 199 -10.28 -9.29 14.39
C ARG A 199 -11.26 -8.15 14.19
N ALA A 200 -12.42 -8.20 14.83
CA ALA A 200 -13.46 -7.18 14.67
C ALA A 200 -13.01 -5.82 15.21
N SER A 201 -12.38 -5.81 16.39
CA SER A 201 -11.83 -4.61 17.01
C SER A 201 -10.71 -4.00 16.16
N ILE A 202 -9.83 -4.85 15.60
CA ILE A 202 -8.74 -4.40 14.71
C ILE A 202 -9.33 -3.79 13.43
N ASP A 203 -10.29 -4.45 12.78
CA ASP A 203 -10.90 -3.97 11.53
C ASP A 203 -11.64 -2.63 11.74
N GLN A 204 -12.43 -2.53 12.80
CA GLN A 204 -13.14 -1.29 13.13
C GLN A 204 -12.17 -0.12 13.38
N THR A 205 -11.13 -0.35 14.17
CA THR A 205 -10.13 0.68 14.50
C THR A 205 -9.31 1.06 13.26
N ALA A 206 -8.90 0.08 12.43
CA ALA A 206 -8.16 0.33 11.19
C ALA A 206 -8.97 1.16 10.17
N ARG A 207 -10.26 0.86 10.02
CA ARG A 207 -11.16 1.66 9.15
C ARG A 207 -11.26 3.11 9.62
N ARG A 208 -11.36 3.34 10.94
CA ARG A 208 -11.42 4.68 11.52
C ARG A 208 -10.12 5.44 11.27
N ILE A 209 -8.98 4.81 11.50
CA ILE A 209 -7.65 5.41 11.23
C ILE A 209 -7.52 5.77 9.74
N ARG A 210 -7.94 4.89 8.83
CA ARG A 210 -7.90 5.15 7.38
C ARG A 210 -8.76 6.34 6.97
N GLN A 211 -9.86 6.59 7.67
CA GLN A 211 -10.76 7.74 7.44
C GLN A 211 -10.28 9.05 8.07
N GLY A 212 -9.06 9.07 8.63
CA GLY A 212 -8.49 10.25 9.29
C GLY A 212 -9.00 10.50 10.70
N GLY A 213 -9.70 9.52 11.30
CA GLY A 213 -10.12 9.58 12.70
C GLY A 213 -8.98 9.18 13.64
N GLU A 214 -8.68 10.00 14.66
CA GLU A 214 -7.87 9.58 15.79
C GLU A 214 -8.66 8.57 16.64
N ASP A 215 -8.00 7.53 17.17
CA ASP A 215 -8.64 6.53 18.04
C ASP A 215 -8.84 7.06 19.49
N THR A 216 -9.34 8.28 19.59
CA THR A 216 -9.62 8.98 20.85
C THR A 216 -11.10 8.93 21.24
N ALA A 217 -11.94 8.19 20.52
CA ALA A 217 -13.34 8.06 20.92
C ALA A 217 -13.40 7.32 22.27
N PRO A 218 -13.93 7.94 23.33
CA PRO A 218 -14.25 7.23 24.56
C PRO A 218 -15.14 6.03 24.21
N GLY A 219 -14.94 4.89 24.86
CA GLY A 219 -15.80 3.73 24.70
C GLY A 219 -17.27 4.16 24.82
N PRO A 220 -18.22 3.42 24.21
CA PRO A 220 -19.63 3.77 24.33
C PRO A 220 -19.95 3.91 25.82
N ASP A 221 -20.54 5.04 26.18
CA ASP A 221 -21.02 5.26 27.54
C ASP A 221 -22.22 4.32 27.78
N LEU A 222 -21.93 3.20 28.43
CA LEU A 222 -22.93 2.19 28.78
C LEU A 222 -23.75 2.58 30.02
N SER A 223 -23.43 3.70 30.68
CA SER A 223 -24.17 4.17 31.86
C SER A 223 -25.66 4.39 31.56
N ARG A 224 -26.00 4.77 30.33
CA ARG A 224 -27.38 4.86 29.83
C ARG A 224 -28.15 3.55 29.84
N TYR A 225 -27.46 2.42 29.72
CA TYR A 225 -28.10 1.10 29.75
C TYR A 225 -28.34 0.61 31.17
N ASN A 226 -27.55 1.07 32.17
CA ASN A 226 -27.76 0.74 33.58
C ASN A 226 -29.06 1.35 34.10
N THR A 227 -29.44 2.53 33.64
CA THR A 227 -30.70 3.17 34.01
C THR A 227 -31.95 2.35 33.61
N TYR A 228 -31.89 1.63 32.47
CA TYR A 228 -32.95 0.76 32.03
C TYR A 228 -33.01 -0.59 32.74
N MET A 229 -31.95 -1.02 33.40
CA MET A 229 -31.91 -2.28 34.15
C MET A 229 -32.42 -2.05 35.62
N GLU A 230 -32.17 -0.87 36.18
CA GLU A 230 -32.65 -0.49 37.53
C GLU A 230 -34.17 -0.25 37.59
N GLU A 231 -34.79 0.24 36.49
CA GLU A 231 -36.25 0.42 36.37
C GLU A 231 -37.05 -0.91 36.24
N ARG A 232 -36.37 -2.05 36.03
CA ARG A 232 -37.01 -3.37 35.84
C ARG A 232 -37.06 -4.23 37.11
N ASP A 233 -36.35 -3.86 38.16
CA ASP A 233 -36.33 -4.61 39.43
C ASP A 233 -37.32 -4.03 40.47
N ASP A 234 -38.11 -2.97 40.13
CA ASP A 234 -39.11 -2.35 41.02
C ASP A 234 -40.58 -2.60 40.64
N ASP A 235 -40.88 -3.66 39.82
CA ASP A 235 -42.24 -4.11 39.53
C ASP A 235 -42.55 -5.55 40.01
#